data_3ab9eb991cd54c48bf1f824a86d00410
#
_entry.id   3ab9eb991cd54c48bf1f824a86d00410
#
_cell.length_a   1.000
_cell.length_b   1.000
_cell.length_c   1.000
_cell.angle_alpha   90.00
_cell.angle_beta   90.00
_cell.angle_gamma   90.00
#
_symmetry.space_group_name_H-M   'P 1'
#
loop_
_entity.id
_entity.type
_entity.pdbx_description
1 polymer ?
#
loop_
_entity_poly.entity_id
_entity_poly.type
_entity_poly.pdbx_seq_one_letter_code
_entity_poly.pdbx_strand_id
1 'polypeptide(L)'
;VMIPAFARRDGAFKFNPMAAVATQKDIRERAEHALEDVGLHNRLHADAGNLSRGDKRRLELAMCLVQNPRLLLLDEPTAGMSHHDTNSTIELLKRIKSRGMTKVIIEHDMHVVFSLADKISVLAQGRVIPDGAPADVRANPKVKEAYLGEPQA
;
A
#
# COMPACT_ATOMS: atom_id res chain seq x y z
N VAL A 1 10.55 -10.48 3.90
CA VAL A 1 10.64 -9.17 4.58
C VAL A 1 12.08 -8.90 5.05
N MET A 2 12.82 -9.89 5.55
CA MET A 2 14.22 -9.68 6.02
C MET A 2 15.16 -9.20 4.92
N ILE A 3 15.06 -9.70 3.68
CA ILE A 3 15.95 -9.30 2.57
C ILE A 3 15.89 -7.78 2.31
N PRO A 4 14.72 -7.13 2.13
CA PRO A 4 14.65 -5.67 2.01
C PRO A 4 15.19 -4.92 3.24
N ALA A 5 15.03 -5.47 4.45
CA ALA A 5 15.58 -4.87 5.66
C ALA A 5 17.13 -4.88 5.66
N PHE A 6 17.74 -5.98 5.20
CA PHE A 6 19.19 -6.05 4.98
C PHE A 6 19.66 -5.04 3.93
N ALA A 7 18.99 -5.00 2.78
CA ALA A 7 19.34 -4.07 1.71
C ALA A 7 19.26 -2.60 2.17
N ARG A 8 18.32 -2.25 3.04
CA ARG A 8 18.21 -0.91 3.63
C ARG A 8 19.36 -0.59 4.59
N ARG A 9 19.78 -1.56 5.41
CA ARG A 9 20.86 -1.37 6.41
C ARG A 9 22.24 -1.33 5.76
N ASP A 10 22.53 -2.31 4.88
CA ASP A 10 23.89 -2.62 4.42
C ASP A 10 24.15 -2.15 2.98
N GLY A 11 23.12 -1.74 2.26
CA GLY A 11 23.16 -1.46 0.83
C GLY A 11 22.95 -2.72 -0.02
N ALA A 12 22.39 -2.55 -1.20
CA ALA A 12 21.93 -3.66 -2.07
C ALA A 12 23.05 -4.62 -2.53
N PHE A 13 24.33 -4.20 -2.44
CA PHE A 13 25.47 -4.96 -2.94
C PHE A 13 26.41 -5.49 -1.84
N LYS A 14 26.12 -5.25 -0.56
CA LYS A 14 26.90 -5.79 0.56
C LYS A 14 26.26 -7.08 1.07
N PHE A 15 26.40 -8.14 0.30
CA PHE A 15 25.99 -9.47 0.74
C PHE A 15 27.12 -10.11 1.55
N ASN A 16 26.91 -10.33 2.84
CA ASN A 16 27.79 -11.14 3.68
C ASN A 16 27.18 -12.53 3.89
N PRO A 17 27.57 -13.54 3.08
CA PRO A 17 26.98 -14.87 3.15
C PRO A 17 27.31 -15.61 4.46
N MET A 18 28.33 -15.14 5.22
CA MET A 18 28.75 -15.75 6.49
C MET A 18 27.95 -15.21 7.69
N ALA A 19 27.24 -14.11 7.54
CA ALA A 19 26.35 -13.61 8.58
C ALA A 19 25.05 -14.42 8.56
N ALA A 20 24.93 -15.39 9.47
CA ALA A 20 23.71 -16.16 9.60
C ALA A 20 22.54 -15.20 9.89
N VAL A 21 21.54 -15.20 9.00
CA VAL A 21 20.33 -14.35 9.08
C VAL A 21 19.64 -14.48 10.46
N ALA A 22 19.70 -15.67 11.05
CA ALA A 22 19.12 -15.97 12.36
C ALA A 22 19.81 -15.24 13.54
N THR A 23 21.06 -14.78 13.37
CA THR A 23 21.82 -14.07 14.43
C THR A 23 21.64 -12.56 14.40
N GLN A 24 20.93 -12.03 13.41
CA GLN A 24 20.73 -10.59 13.25
C GLN A 24 19.41 -10.16 13.90
N LYS A 25 19.43 -10.04 15.20
CA LYS A 25 18.24 -9.79 16.03
C LYS A 25 17.50 -8.50 15.62
N ASP A 26 18.24 -7.42 15.35
CA ASP A 26 17.72 -6.13 14.91
C ASP A 26 16.92 -6.21 13.58
N ILE A 27 17.42 -6.96 12.61
CA ILE A 27 16.75 -7.15 11.31
C ILE A 27 15.51 -8.01 11.46
N ARG A 28 15.60 -9.03 12.31
CA ARG A 28 14.46 -9.90 12.59
C ARG A 28 13.34 -9.14 13.28
N GLU A 29 13.63 -8.37 14.32
CA GLU A 29 12.66 -7.55 15.03
C GLU A 29 11.97 -6.55 14.08
N ARG A 30 12.73 -5.88 13.21
CA ARG A 30 12.17 -4.97 12.21
C ARG A 30 11.26 -5.68 11.22
N ALA A 31 11.63 -6.88 10.78
CA ALA A 31 10.80 -7.67 9.87
C ALA A 31 9.50 -8.16 10.55
N GLU A 32 9.59 -8.57 11.82
CA GLU A 32 8.45 -8.98 12.63
C GLU A 32 7.47 -7.81 12.85
N HIS A 33 7.98 -6.63 13.21
CA HIS A 33 7.16 -5.41 13.30
C HIS A 33 6.49 -5.03 11.98
N ALA A 34 7.19 -5.12 10.87
CA ALA A 34 6.59 -4.82 9.57
C ALA A 34 5.47 -5.81 9.20
N LEU A 35 5.61 -7.08 9.60
CA LEU A 35 4.56 -8.09 9.41
C LEU A 35 3.38 -7.88 10.36
N GLU A 36 3.63 -7.46 11.59
CA GLU A 36 2.59 -7.08 12.54
C GLU A 36 1.79 -5.87 12.04
N ASP A 37 2.46 -4.86 11.54
CA ASP A 37 1.85 -3.66 10.97
C ASP A 37 0.83 -3.96 9.88
N VAL A 38 1.08 -4.99 9.08
CA VAL A 38 0.16 -5.43 8.01
C VAL A 38 -0.78 -6.56 8.43
N GLY A 39 -0.75 -6.98 9.69
CA GLY A 39 -1.63 -8.03 10.23
C GLY A 39 -1.23 -9.45 9.83
N LEU A 40 0.05 -9.70 9.52
CA LEU A 40 0.58 -11.01 9.16
C LEU A 40 1.45 -11.65 10.25
N HIS A 41 1.38 -11.17 11.50
CA HIS A 41 2.16 -11.70 12.61
C HIS A 41 1.97 -13.21 12.77
N ASN A 42 0.73 -13.71 12.68
CA ASN A 42 0.40 -15.14 12.81
C ASN A 42 0.88 -15.99 11.62
N ARG A 43 1.47 -15.39 10.60
CA ARG A 43 1.95 -16.03 9.37
C ARG A 43 3.48 -15.98 9.21
N LEU A 44 4.22 -15.64 10.26
CA LEU A 44 5.69 -15.49 10.24
C LEU A 44 6.43 -16.69 9.62
N HIS A 45 5.93 -17.91 9.88
CA HIS A 45 6.54 -19.14 9.41
C HIS A 45 5.79 -19.80 8.24
N ALA A 46 4.76 -19.11 7.70
CA ALA A 46 4.02 -19.62 6.58
C ALA A 46 4.82 -19.50 5.27
N ASP A 47 4.67 -20.48 4.38
CA ASP A 47 5.18 -20.36 3.02
C ASP A 47 4.37 -19.27 2.29
N ALA A 48 5.08 -18.30 1.72
CA ALA A 48 4.47 -17.21 0.97
C ALA A 48 3.68 -17.69 -0.25
N GLY A 49 4.04 -18.85 -0.81
CA GLY A 49 3.30 -19.50 -1.90
C GLY A 49 1.85 -19.82 -1.52
N ASN A 50 1.65 -20.22 -0.26
CA ASN A 50 0.35 -20.67 0.28
C ASN A 50 -0.51 -19.53 0.85
N LEU A 51 -0.05 -18.30 0.83
CA LEU A 51 -0.82 -17.14 1.28
C LEU A 51 -1.98 -16.82 0.33
N SER A 52 -3.09 -16.34 0.87
CA SER A 52 -4.18 -15.76 0.08
C SER A 52 -3.68 -14.57 -0.77
N ARG A 53 -4.44 -14.17 -1.79
CA ARG A 53 -4.10 -13.02 -2.62
C ARG A 53 -3.98 -11.73 -1.79
N GLY A 54 -4.91 -11.52 -0.85
CA GLY A 54 -4.89 -10.38 0.07
C GLY A 54 -3.66 -10.40 0.99
N ASP A 55 -3.32 -11.58 1.54
CA ASP A 55 -2.13 -11.71 2.40
C ASP A 55 -0.82 -11.53 1.62
N LYS A 56 -0.76 -11.96 0.35
CA LYS A 56 0.39 -11.68 -0.54
C LYS A 56 0.57 -10.18 -0.74
N ARG A 57 -0.51 -9.43 -0.97
CA ARG A 57 -0.46 -7.98 -1.11
C ARG A 57 -0.03 -7.28 0.17
N ARG A 58 -0.51 -7.76 1.34
CA ARG A 58 -0.04 -7.28 2.66
C ARG A 58 1.45 -7.59 2.87
N LEU A 59 1.92 -8.75 2.44
CA LEU A 59 3.34 -9.11 2.51
C LEU A 59 4.20 -8.17 1.65
N GLU A 60 3.78 -7.86 0.42
CA GLU A 60 4.44 -6.87 -0.45
C GLU A 60 4.53 -5.50 0.25
N LEU A 61 3.44 -5.06 0.88
CA LEU A 61 3.41 -3.82 1.64
C LEU A 61 4.39 -3.85 2.82
N ALA A 62 4.46 -4.97 3.57
CA ALA A 62 5.44 -5.14 4.65
C ALA A 62 6.88 -5.05 4.14
N MET A 63 7.16 -5.59 2.93
CA MET A 63 8.48 -5.49 2.29
C MET A 63 8.84 -4.04 1.91
N CYS A 64 7.87 -3.20 1.63
CA CYS A 64 8.09 -1.77 1.43
C CYS A 64 8.30 -1.05 2.77
N LEU A 65 7.43 -1.30 3.76
CA LEU A 65 7.45 -0.60 5.05
C LEU A 65 8.71 -0.87 5.87
N VAL A 66 9.26 -2.08 5.83
CA VAL A 66 10.49 -2.44 6.56
C VAL A 66 11.70 -1.58 6.13
N GLN A 67 11.65 -1.00 4.93
CA GLN A 67 12.65 -0.09 4.42
C GLN A 67 12.54 1.33 4.97
N ASN A 68 11.49 1.61 5.78
CA ASN A 68 11.18 2.93 6.33
C ASN A 68 11.16 4.03 5.24
N PRO A 69 10.33 3.91 4.22
CA PRO A 69 10.27 4.87 3.13
C PRO A 69 9.68 6.20 3.59
N ARG A 70 10.09 7.30 2.95
CA ARG A 70 9.48 8.62 3.15
C ARG A 70 8.20 8.80 2.33
N LEU A 71 8.10 8.08 1.23
CA LEU A 71 6.98 8.10 0.29
C LEU A 71 6.66 6.67 -0.12
N LEU A 72 5.39 6.30 -0.09
CA LEU A 72 4.88 5.01 -0.54
C LEU A 72 4.07 5.21 -1.82
N LEU A 73 4.46 4.52 -2.89
CA LEU A 73 3.75 4.50 -4.16
C LEU A 73 3.02 3.17 -4.30
N LEU A 74 1.72 3.21 -4.47
CA LEU A 74 0.85 2.04 -4.60
C LEU A 74 0.07 2.13 -5.91
N ASP A 75 0.20 1.09 -6.71
CA ASP A 75 -0.55 0.93 -7.96
C ASP A 75 -1.57 -0.17 -7.79
N GLU A 76 -2.85 0.20 -7.86
CA GLU A 76 -4.02 -0.67 -7.68
C GLU A 76 -3.90 -1.63 -6.47
N PRO A 77 -3.67 -1.12 -5.24
CA PRO A 77 -3.39 -1.98 -4.09
C PRO A 77 -4.55 -2.91 -3.71
N THR A 78 -5.76 -2.64 -4.19
CA THR A 78 -6.96 -3.44 -3.91
C THR A 78 -7.45 -4.28 -5.08
N ALA A 79 -6.73 -4.27 -6.21
CA ALA A 79 -7.15 -4.97 -7.41
C ALA A 79 -7.39 -6.48 -7.19
N GLY A 80 -8.59 -6.94 -7.57
CA GLY A 80 -8.99 -8.35 -7.48
C GLY A 80 -9.16 -8.89 -6.06
N MET A 81 -9.33 -8.02 -5.08
CA MET A 81 -9.68 -8.40 -3.70
C MET A 81 -11.19 -8.57 -3.53
N SER A 82 -11.59 -9.35 -2.52
CA SER A 82 -12.97 -9.35 -2.05
C SER A 82 -13.29 -8.00 -1.37
N HIS A 83 -14.60 -7.65 -1.25
CA HIS A 83 -14.99 -6.45 -0.50
C HIS A 83 -14.48 -6.42 0.94
N HIS A 84 -14.43 -7.58 1.60
CA HIS A 84 -13.88 -7.71 2.96
C HIS A 84 -12.38 -7.38 2.98
N ASP A 85 -11.60 -7.92 2.04
CA ASP A 85 -10.16 -7.69 1.97
C ASP A 85 -9.85 -6.23 1.57
N THR A 86 -10.65 -5.65 0.66
CA THR A 86 -10.56 -4.24 0.29
C THR A 86 -10.74 -3.34 1.50
N ASN A 87 -11.81 -3.54 2.29
CA ASN A 87 -12.04 -2.75 3.50
C ASN A 87 -10.90 -2.92 4.53
N SER A 88 -10.43 -4.14 4.73
CA SER A 88 -9.28 -4.42 5.60
C SER A 88 -8.01 -3.70 5.13
N THR A 89 -7.80 -3.62 3.82
CA THR A 89 -6.66 -2.89 3.21
C THR A 89 -6.82 -1.38 3.37
N ILE A 90 -8.02 -0.84 3.22
CA ILE A 90 -8.33 0.57 3.49
C ILE A 90 -7.96 0.92 4.93
N GLU A 91 -8.41 0.13 5.91
CA GLU A 91 -8.11 0.39 7.32
C GLU A 91 -6.61 0.28 7.63
N LEU A 92 -5.90 -0.66 7.01
CA LEU A 92 -4.45 -0.76 7.09
C LEU A 92 -3.77 0.51 6.56
N LEU A 93 -4.16 0.98 5.37
CA LEU A 93 -3.58 2.17 4.75
C LEU A 93 -3.91 3.45 5.54
N LYS A 94 -5.07 3.52 6.20
CA LYS A 94 -5.39 4.61 7.14
C LYS A 94 -4.45 4.61 8.36
N ARG A 95 -4.19 3.44 8.96
CA ARG A 95 -3.23 3.34 10.08
C ARG A 95 -1.81 3.74 9.67
N ILE A 96 -1.35 3.36 8.47
CA ILE A 96 -0.05 3.81 7.96
C ILE A 96 -0.03 5.33 7.78
N LYS A 97 -1.11 5.93 7.30
CA LYS A 97 -1.27 7.39 7.17
C LYS A 97 -1.18 8.10 8.52
N SER A 98 -1.86 7.60 9.56
CA SER A 98 -1.86 8.21 10.89
C SER A 98 -0.47 8.26 11.56
N ARG A 99 0.49 7.47 11.06
CA ARG A 99 1.90 7.51 11.46
C ARG A 99 2.73 8.54 10.67
N GLY A 100 2.10 9.39 9.87
CA GLY A 100 2.77 10.45 9.09
C GLY A 100 3.34 9.99 7.74
N MET A 101 2.99 8.79 7.26
CA MET A 101 3.46 8.28 5.97
C MET A 101 2.75 8.98 4.81
N THR A 102 3.52 9.62 3.94
CA THR A 102 3.01 10.15 2.67
C THR A 102 2.80 9.00 1.68
N LYS A 103 1.63 8.99 1.01
CA LYS A 103 1.28 7.97 0.01
C LYS A 103 0.77 8.62 -1.26
N VAL A 104 1.14 8.04 -2.39
CA VAL A 104 0.48 8.24 -3.68
C VAL A 104 -0.14 6.91 -4.08
N ILE A 105 -1.43 6.92 -4.37
CA ILE A 105 -2.20 5.71 -4.70
C ILE A 105 -2.83 5.94 -6.06
N ILE A 106 -2.61 5.03 -6.99
CA ILE A 106 -3.33 4.95 -8.25
C ILE A 106 -4.44 3.92 -8.05
N GLU A 107 -5.67 4.32 -8.24
CA GLU A 107 -6.86 3.49 -8.07
C GLU A 107 -7.98 3.94 -9.00
N HIS A 108 -8.80 2.99 -9.39
CA HIS A 108 -10.03 3.23 -10.16
C HIS A 108 -11.30 2.91 -9.37
N ASP A 109 -11.19 2.25 -8.21
CA ASP A 109 -12.30 2.05 -7.28
C ASP A 109 -12.55 3.33 -6.47
N MET A 110 -13.66 4.00 -6.76
CA MET A 110 -14.03 5.25 -6.10
C MET A 110 -14.24 5.09 -4.61
N HIS A 111 -14.70 3.93 -4.13
CA HIS A 111 -14.84 3.67 -2.70
C HIS A 111 -13.47 3.74 -2.00
N VAL A 112 -12.46 3.13 -2.59
CA VAL A 112 -11.07 3.14 -2.06
C VAL A 112 -10.51 4.56 -2.11
N VAL A 113 -10.63 5.23 -3.26
CA VAL A 113 -10.12 6.60 -3.48
C VAL A 113 -10.68 7.56 -2.43
N PHE A 114 -12.01 7.64 -2.30
CA PHE A 114 -12.66 8.56 -1.36
C PHE A 114 -12.46 8.20 0.11
N SER A 115 -12.16 6.93 0.41
CA SER A 115 -11.86 6.49 1.77
C SER A 115 -10.47 6.88 2.26
N LEU A 116 -9.49 7.07 1.35
CA LEU A 116 -8.08 7.21 1.67
C LEU A 116 -7.48 8.58 1.36
N ALA A 117 -8.00 9.27 0.35
CA ALA A 117 -7.37 10.46 -0.20
C ALA A 117 -7.61 11.71 0.65
N ASP A 118 -6.57 12.55 0.79
CA ASP A 118 -6.68 13.94 1.21
C ASP A 118 -6.81 14.86 -0.01
N LYS A 119 -6.20 14.43 -1.12
CA LYS A 119 -6.22 15.13 -2.40
C LYS A 119 -6.36 14.10 -3.52
N ILE A 120 -7.16 14.41 -4.51
CA ILE A 120 -7.43 13.56 -5.67
C ILE A 120 -7.06 14.32 -6.93
N SER A 121 -6.28 13.67 -7.80
CA SER A 121 -6.02 14.12 -9.17
C SER A 121 -6.65 13.12 -10.12
N VAL A 122 -7.57 13.56 -10.94
CA VAL A 122 -8.29 12.70 -11.88
C VAL A 122 -7.62 12.74 -13.24
N LEU A 123 -7.19 11.59 -13.73
CA LEU A 123 -6.58 11.43 -15.05
C LEU A 123 -7.60 10.82 -16.02
N ALA A 124 -7.95 11.55 -17.07
CA ALA A 124 -8.80 11.04 -18.13
C ALA A 124 -8.25 11.48 -19.50
N GLN A 125 -8.24 10.57 -20.47
CA GLN A 125 -7.77 10.82 -21.84
C GLN A 125 -6.39 11.48 -21.90
N GLY A 126 -5.46 11.06 -21.01
CA GLY A 126 -4.10 11.60 -20.95
C GLY A 126 -3.97 13.02 -20.37
N ARG A 127 -5.03 13.54 -19.75
CA ARG A 127 -5.04 14.88 -19.12
C ARG A 127 -5.51 14.78 -17.67
N VAL A 128 -4.90 15.59 -16.80
CA VAL A 128 -5.42 15.79 -15.45
C VAL A 128 -6.62 16.74 -15.57
N ILE A 129 -7.79 16.26 -15.11
CA ILE A 129 -9.01 17.07 -15.14
C ILE A 129 -9.05 17.90 -13.84
N PRO A 130 -9.82 17.57 -12.81
CA PRO A 130 -9.74 18.29 -11.55
C PRO A 130 -8.63 17.75 -10.66
N ASP A 131 -8.13 18.65 -9.81
CA ASP A 131 -7.19 18.37 -8.74
C ASP A 131 -7.68 19.10 -7.48
N GLY A 132 -7.97 18.37 -6.41
CA GLY A 132 -8.52 19.02 -5.23
C GLY A 132 -8.93 18.06 -4.09
N ALA A 133 -9.67 18.62 -3.14
CA ALA A 133 -10.22 17.84 -2.05
C ALA A 133 -11.27 16.82 -2.54
N PRO A 134 -11.44 15.68 -1.85
CA PRO A 134 -12.38 14.64 -2.28
C PRO A 134 -13.80 15.14 -2.51
N ALA A 135 -14.28 16.09 -1.69
CA ALA A 135 -15.62 16.68 -1.83
C ALA A 135 -15.77 17.45 -3.15
N ASP A 136 -14.76 18.26 -3.50
CA ASP A 136 -14.78 19.09 -4.71
C ASP A 136 -14.71 18.19 -5.97
N VAL A 137 -13.85 17.17 -5.93
CA VAL A 137 -13.71 16.21 -7.03
C VAL A 137 -15.00 15.41 -7.24
N ARG A 138 -15.64 14.97 -6.16
CA ARG A 138 -16.94 14.26 -6.22
C ARG A 138 -18.06 15.11 -6.82
N ALA A 139 -18.06 16.41 -6.54
CA ALA A 139 -19.06 17.35 -7.05
C ALA A 139 -18.85 17.73 -8.53
N ASN A 140 -17.64 17.50 -9.06
CA ASN A 140 -17.28 17.96 -10.39
C ASN A 140 -18.03 17.19 -11.50
N PRO A 141 -18.76 17.89 -12.41
CA PRO A 141 -19.53 17.24 -13.48
C PRO A 141 -18.70 16.36 -14.41
N LYS A 142 -17.47 16.78 -14.74
CA LYS A 142 -16.58 16.02 -15.62
C LYS A 142 -16.11 14.69 -15.00
N VAL A 143 -15.98 14.63 -13.67
CA VAL A 143 -15.67 13.40 -12.95
C VAL A 143 -16.87 12.48 -12.92
N LYS A 144 -18.07 13.03 -12.69
CA LYS A 144 -19.32 12.27 -12.71
C LYS A 144 -19.54 11.62 -14.07
N GLU A 145 -19.36 12.36 -15.15
CA GLU A 145 -19.46 11.85 -16.51
C GLU A 145 -18.42 10.74 -16.79
N ALA A 146 -17.13 10.98 -16.43
CA ALA A 146 -16.04 10.07 -16.76
C ALA A 146 -16.02 8.78 -15.94
N TYR A 147 -16.45 8.82 -14.65
CA TYR A 147 -16.24 7.74 -13.70
C TYR A 147 -17.48 7.27 -12.94
N LEU A 148 -18.51 8.11 -12.81
CA LEU A 148 -19.73 7.77 -12.06
C LEU A 148 -20.91 7.42 -12.97
N GLY A 149 -20.74 7.56 -14.29
CA GLY A 149 -21.76 7.18 -15.27
C GLY A 149 -23.03 8.02 -15.24
N GLU A 150 -23.02 9.20 -14.59
CA GLU A 150 -24.13 10.13 -14.59
C GLU A 150 -24.09 10.99 -15.87
N PRO A 151 -25.09 10.87 -16.79
CA PRO A 151 -25.18 11.76 -17.94
C PRO A 151 -25.38 13.20 -17.47
N GLN A 152 -24.80 14.15 -18.20
CA GLN A 152 -25.13 15.57 -18.02
C GLN A 152 -26.60 15.77 -18.39
N ALA A 153 -27.39 16.29 -17.47
CA ALA A 153 -28.74 16.76 -17.73
C ALA A 153 -28.74 18.08 -18.47
#